data_a02637b5fc97357553ac2e48778bae56
#
_entry.id   a02637b5fc97357553ac2e48778bae56
#
_cell.length_a   1.000
_cell.length_b   1.000
_cell.length_c   1.000
_cell.angle_alpha   90.00
_cell.angle_beta   90.00
_cell.angle_gamma   90.00
#
_symmetry.space_group_name_H-M   'P 1'
#
loop_
_entity.id
_entity.type
_entity.pdbx_description
1 polymer ?
#
loop_
_entity_poly.entity_id
_entity_poly.type
_entity_poly.pdbx_seq_one_letter_code
_entity_poly.pdbx_strand_id
1 'polypeptide(L)'
;MSKFAVLGHGVVGSGVVELFYKNKQSIEKKAGCEMDVKYILDLRDFPDSPYADKFTKDFNDILNDDEVTVVAECMGGVEPAFTFVKSCLEKGKSVATSNKELVAEKGDILLAIAKEKNCNFFFEASVGGAIPIIRPLHKCLAGNEITAVAGILNGTTNFILTKMYKEKMSFESALQLAQELGYAEKDPTADVEGHDACRKICIISSLVFGKHVYPKSVFTKGI
;
A
#
# COMPACT_ATOMS: atom_id res chain seq x y z
N MET A 1 10.16 -4.10 -24.05
CA MET A 1 9.89 -4.93 -22.86
C MET A 1 10.05 -4.04 -21.63
N SER A 2 9.06 -3.95 -20.77
CA SER A 2 9.15 -3.19 -19.51
C SER A 2 9.52 -4.13 -18.38
N LYS A 3 10.50 -3.77 -17.56
CA LYS A 3 10.89 -4.53 -16.37
C LYS A 3 10.40 -3.82 -15.12
N PHE A 4 9.99 -4.59 -14.12
CA PHE A 4 9.65 -4.02 -12.83
C PHE A 4 10.32 -4.78 -11.68
N ALA A 5 10.41 -4.12 -10.53
CA ALA A 5 10.93 -4.69 -9.30
C ALA A 5 9.88 -4.66 -8.19
N VAL A 6 10.01 -5.58 -7.24
CA VAL A 6 9.18 -5.64 -6.03
C VAL A 6 10.07 -5.44 -4.81
N LEU A 7 9.74 -4.48 -3.97
CA LEU A 7 10.44 -4.20 -2.70
C LEU A 7 9.65 -4.84 -1.55
N GLY A 8 10.22 -5.85 -0.93
CA GLY A 8 9.62 -6.67 0.11
C GLY A 8 8.89 -7.90 -0.45
N HIS A 9 9.22 -9.08 0.07
CA HIS A 9 8.60 -10.36 -0.31
C HIS A 9 7.87 -11.01 0.87
N GLY A 10 7.07 -10.18 1.56
CA GLY A 10 6.07 -10.62 2.53
C GLY A 10 4.79 -11.10 1.82
N VAL A 11 3.69 -11.17 2.56
CA VAL A 11 2.38 -11.60 2.02
C VAL A 11 1.96 -10.76 0.81
N VAL A 12 2.11 -9.44 0.87
CA VAL A 12 1.71 -8.56 -0.23
C VAL A 12 2.66 -8.70 -1.42
N GLY A 13 3.97 -8.63 -1.19
CA GLY A 13 4.95 -8.69 -2.28
C GLY A 13 4.98 -10.03 -3.00
N SER A 14 4.91 -11.16 -2.27
CA SER A 14 4.77 -12.47 -2.89
C SER A 14 3.48 -12.58 -3.72
N GLY A 15 2.38 -12.05 -3.19
CA GLY A 15 1.11 -11.97 -3.90
C GLY A 15 1.18 -11.14 -5.18
N VAL A 16 1.94 -10.04 -5.20
CA VAL A 16 2.17 -9.23 -6.42
C VAL A 16 2.88 -10.06 -7.49
N VAL A 17 3.95 -10.78 -7.12
CA VAL A 17 4.73 -11.62 -8.05
C VAL A 17 3.86 -12.75 -8.59
N GLU A 18 3.17 -13.49 -7.71
CA GLU A 18 2.30 -14.58 -8.10
C GLU A 18 1.16 -14.13 -9.02
N LEU A 19 0.48 -13.04 -8.65
CA LEU A 19 -0.62 -12.47 -9.43
C LEU A 19 -0.14 -12.04 -10.83
N PHE A 20 1.05 -11.44 -10.90
CA PHE A 20 1.64 -11.03 -12.17
C PHE A 20 1.84 -12.23 -13.09
N TYR A 21 2.53 -13.27 -12.64
CA TYR A 21 2.79 -14.45 -13.49
C TYR A 21 1.52 -15.20 -13.85
N LYS A 22 0.57 -15.34 -12.94
CA LYS A 22 -0.74 -15.95 -13.19
C LYS A 22 -1.54 -15.23 -14.29
N ASN A 23 -1.42 -13.89 -14.37
CA ASN A 23 -2.20 -13.07 -15.29
C ASN A 23 -1.33 -12.35 -16.34
N LYS A 24 -0.09 -12.78 -16.55
CA LYS A 24 0.91 -12.10 -17.37
C LYS A 24 0.38 -11.65 -18.73
N GLN A 25 -0.21 -12.58 -19.48
CA GLN A 25 -0.75 -12.27 -20.82
C GLN A 25 -1.82 -11.15 -20.80
N SER A 26 -2.73 -11.18 -19.82
CA SER A 26 -3.76 -10.15 -19.68
C SER A 26 -3.18 -8.79 -19.29
N ILE A 27 -2.15 -8.80 -18.43
CA ILE A 27 -1.46 -7.59 -17.99
C ILE A 27 -0.69 -6.97 -19.16
N GLU A 28 0.09 -7.76 -19.90
CA GLU A 28 0.84 -7.32 -21.07
C GLU A 28 -0.06 -6.76 -22.18
N LYS A 29 -1.20 -7.42 -22.42
CA LYS A 29 -2.20 -6.93 -23.37
C LYS A 29 -2.74 -5.55 -22.97
N LYS A 30 -3.02 -5.31 -21.68
CA LYS A 30 -3.50 -4.02 -21.17
C LYS A 30 -2.40 -2.96 -21.15
N ALA A 31 -1.17 -3.36 -20.85
CA ALA A 31 -0.01 -2.48 -20.83
C ALA A 31 0.47 -2.10 -22.24
N GLY A 32 0.11 -2.90 -23.26
CA GLY A 32 0.57 -2.70 -24.64
C GLY A 32 2.04 -3.06 -24.86
N CYS A 33 2.67 -3.73 -23.93
CA CYS A 33 4.07 -4.16 -24.01
C CYS A 33 4.33 -5.43 -23.21
N GLU A 34 5.38 -6.16 -23.57
CA GLU A 34 5.89 -7.27 -22.77
C GLU A 34 6.42 -6.77 -21.42
N MET A 35 6.15 -7.53 -20.37
CA MET A 35 6.56 -7.20 -19.00
C MET A 35 7.20 -8.40 -18.30
N ASP A 36 8.12 -8.13 -17.37
CA ASP A 36 8.65 -9.18 -16.48
C ASP A 36 9.12 -8.59 -15.14
N VAL A 37 9.08 -9.42 -14.08
CA VAL A 37 9.74 -9.12 -12.81
C VAL A 37 11.25 -9.29 -13.01
N LYS A 38 12.04 -8.25 -12.76
CA LYS A 38 13.51 -8.33 -12.86
C LYS A 38 14.16 -8.59 -11.52
N TYR A 39 13.69 -7.88 -10.49
CA TYR A 39 14.23 -8.00 -9.14
C TYR A 39 13.13 -8.10 -8.08
N ILE A 40 13.44 -8.86 -7.03
CA ILE A 40 12.66 -8.95 -5.80
C ILE A 40 13.63 -8.62 -4.65
N LEU A 41 13.46 -7.47 -4.00
CA LEU A 41 14.29 -7.06 -2.88
C LEU A 41 13.74 -7.64 -1.58
N ASP A 42 14.51 -8.46 -0.90
CA ASP A 42 14.25 -8.89 0.47
C ASP A 42 15.56 -9.29 1.15
N LEU A 43 15.66 -9.05 2.46
CA LEU A 43 16.86 -9.41 3.24
C LEU A 43 16.92 -10.90 3.57
N ARG A 44 15.78 -11.59 3.51
CA ARG A 44 15.67 -13.05 3.75
C ARG A 44 16.05 -13.81 2.49
N ASP A 45 16.40 -15.08 2.67
CA ASP A 45 16.68 -16.00 1.57
C ASP A 45 15.44 -16.84 1.24
N PHE A 46 15.20 -17.08 -0.05
CA PHE A 46 14.06 -17.86 -0.57
C PHE A 46 14.55 -18.91 -1.58
N PRO A 47 15.36 -19.91 -1.14
CA PRO A 47 16.00 -20.86 -2.06
C PRO A 47 14.99 -21.76 -2.79
N ASP A 48 13.85 -22.03 -2.16
CA ASP A 48 12.79 -22.87 -2.73
C ASP A 48 11.79 -22.10 -3.59
N SER A 49 11.97 -20.80 -3.75
CA SER A 49 11.10 -19.98 -4.59
C SER A 49 11.32 -20.29 -6.06
N PRO A 50 10.26 -20.42 -6.89
CA PRO A 50 10.40 -20.52 -8.34
C PRO A 50 11.04 -19.28 -8.99
N TYR A 51 11.25 -18.22 -8.21
CA TYR A 51 11.85 -16.95 -8.61
C TYR A 51 13.18 -16.68 -7.89
N ALA A 52 13.85 -17.73 -7.38
CA ALA A 52 15.06 -17.62 -6.57
C ALA A 52 16.17 -16.79 -7.26
N ASP A 53 16.27 -16.89 -8.59
CA ASP A 53 17.20 -16.16 -9.44
C ASP A 53 16.95 -14.65 -9.54
N LYS A 54 15.79 -14.15 -9.08
CA LYS A 54 15.38 -12.75 -9.14
C LYS A 54 15.58 -11.98 -7.82
N PHE A 55 15.96 -12.69 -6.76
CA PHE A 55 16.14 -12.03 -5.46
C PHE A 55 17.46 -11.26 -5.40
N THR A 56 17.39 -10.09 -4.80
CA THR A 56 18.54 -9.28 -4.42
C THR A 56 18.39 -8.75 -2.99
N LYS A 57 19.52 -8.53 -2.33
CA LYS A 57 19.59 -7.85 -1.02
C LYS A 57 20.09 -6.41 -1.14
N ASP A 58 20.53 -6.02 -2.32
CA ASP A 58 21.03 -4.66 -2.60
C ASP A 58 20.02 -3.85 -3.40
N PHE A 59 19.50 -2.80 -2.78
CA PHE A 59 18.59 -1.86 -3.45
C PHE A 59 19.23 -1.17 -4.66
N ASN A 60 20.56 -1.00 -4.68
CA ASN A 60 21.26 -0.37 -5.78
C ASN A 60 21.16 -1.15 -7.10
N ASP A 61 20.97 -2.47 -7.05
CA ASP A 61 20.72 -3.29 -8.26
C ASP A 61 19.46 -2.81 -8.97
N ILE A 62 18.44 -2.39 -8.21
CA ILE A 62 17.17 -1.90 -8.73
C ILE A 62 17.27 -0.43 -9.12
N LEU A 63 17.89 0.38 -8.27
CA LEU A 63 17.98 1.82 -8.47
C LEU A 63 18.77 2.20 -9.72
N ASN A 64 19.89 1.51 -9.96
CA ASN A 64 20.82 1.82 -11.04
C ASN A 64 20.56 1.05 -12.34
N ASP A 65 19.55 0.21 -12.38
CA ASP A 65 19.18 -0.53 -13.59
C ASP A 65 18.11 0.24 -14.39
N ASP A 66 18.49 0.80 -15.51
CA ASP A 66 17.63 1.60 -16.39
C ASP A 66 16.52 0.77 -17.07
N GLU A 67 16.61 -0.56 -17.11
CA GLU A 67 15.53 -1.41 -17.63
C GLU A 67 14.36 -1.50 -16.62
N VAL A 68 14.60 -1.25 -15.32
CA VAL A 68 13.57 -1.19 -14.30
C VAL A 68 12.88 0.17 -14.35
N THR A 69 11.68 0.19 -14.89
CA THR A 69 10.89 1.43 -15.07
C THR A 69 9.78 1.59 -14.04
N VAL A 70 9.38 0.49 -13.40
CA VAL A 70 8.29 0.44 -12.41
C VAL A 70 8.77 -0.31 -11.17
N VAL A 71 8.35 0.16 -10.01
CA VAL A 71 8.65 -0.48 -8.72
C VAL A 71 7.35 -0.66 -7.92
N ALA A 72 7.12 -1.88 -7.43
CA ALA A 72 6.04 -2.17 -6.47
C ALA A 72 6.64 -2.21 -5.06
N GLU A 73 6.30 -1.25 -4.21
CA GLU A 73 6.74 -1.20 -2.81
C GLU A 73 5.69 -1.87 -1.92
N CYS A 74 6.10 -2.94 -1.23
CA CYS A 74 5.27 -3.81 -0.40
C CYS A 74 5.89 -4.04 0.99
N MET A 75 6.79 -3.15 1.42
CA MET A 75 7.38 -3.18 2.76
C MET A 75 6.42 -2.57 3.79
N GLY A 76 6.78 -2.56 5.03
CA GLY A 76 6.07 -1.89 6.10
C GLY A 76 6.89 -0.73 6.67
N GLY A 77 6.23 0.15 7.44
CA GLY A 77 6.87 1.29 8.08
C GLY A 77 7.22 2.44 7.12
N VAL A 78 7.74 3.53 7.68
CA VAL A 78 8.13 4.71 6.89
C VAL A 78 9.54 4.55 6.32
N GLU A 79 10.49 4.06 7.12
CA GLU A 79 11.85 3.76 6.67
C GLU A 79 12.11 2.24 6.69
N PRO A 80 12.83 1.70 5.72
CA PRO A 80 13.55 2.36 4.62
C PRO A 80 12.68 2.67 3.38
N ALA A 81 11.36 2.41 3.43
CA ALA A 81 10.46 2.56 2.29
C ALA A 81 10.50 3.98 1.69
N PHE A 82 10.51 5.02 2.53
CA PHE A 82 10.60 6.41 2.06
C PHE A 82 11.87 6.68 1.27
N THR A 83 13.02 6.28 1.81
CA THR A 83 14.32 6.45 1.15
C THR A 83 14.33 5.75 -0.22
N PHE A 84 13.84 4.52 -0.31
CA PHE A 84 13.85 3.75 -1.55
C PHE A 84 12.85 4.30 -2.58
N VAL A 85 11.62 4.58 -2.17
CA VAL A 85 10.60 5.14 -3.06
C VAL A 85 11.02 6.51 -3.57
N LYS A 86 11.52 7.38 -2.69
CA LYS A 86 12.06 8.69 -3.07
C LYS A 86 13.13 8.57 -4.12
N SER A 87 14.15 7.73 -3.89
CA SER A 87 15.26 7.51 -4.83
C SER A 87 14.78 6.98 -6.18
N CYS A 88 13.81 6.06 -6.19
CA CYS A 88 13.21 5.55 -7.44
C CYS A 88 12.51 6.67 -8.21
N LEU A 89 11.69 7.48 -7.56
CA LEU A 89 10.98 8.60 -8.19
C LEU A 89 11.97 9.66 -8.71
N GLU A 90 13.02 10.00 -7.94
CA GLU A 90 14.08 10.92 -8.37
C GLU A 90 14.82 10.44 -9.64
N LYS A 91 14.93 9.13 -9.83
CA LYS A 91 15.44 8.48 -11.05
C LYS A 91 14.40 8.36 -12.17
N GLY A 92 13.18 8.87 -11.98
CA GLY A 92 12.10 8.79 -12.97
C GLY A 92 11.40 7.43 -13.07
N LYS A 93 11.66 6.51 -12.12
CA LYS A 93 10.97 5.23 -12.05
C LYS A 93 9.58 5.44 -11.41
N SER A 94 8.54 4.90 -12.02
CA SER A 94 7.19 4.94 -11.45
C SER A 94 7.07 3.96 -10.28
N VAL A 95 6.33 4.34 -9.24
CA VAL A 95 6.17 3.52 -8.04
C VAL A 95 4.69 3.28 -7.73
N ALA A 96 4.36 2.05 -7.38
CA ALA A 96 3.08 1.69 -6.75
C ALA A 96 3.33 1.14 -5.34
N THR A 97 2.61 1.63 -4.35
CA THR A 97 2.78 1.18 -2.96
C THR A 97 1.47 0.77 -2.29
N SER A 98 1.55 -0.21 -1.38
CA SER A 98 0.47 -0.57 -0.45
C SER A 98 0.67 0.02 0.94
N ASN A 99 1.77 0.74 1.17
CA ASN A 99 2.22 1.21 2.47
C ASN A 99 1.47 2.49 2.91
N LYS A 100 0.39 2.29 3.67
CA LYS A 100 -0.43 3.40 4.16
C LYS A 100 0.33 4.38 5.06
N GLU A 101 1.28 3.87 5.85
CA GLU A 101 2.06 4.68 6.78
C GLU A 101 2.99 5.63 6.02
N LEU A 102 3.69 5.12 5.02
CA LEU A 102 4.50 5.91 4.11
C LEU A 102 3.68 7.03 3.45
N VAL A 103 2.52 6.67 2.88
CA VAL A 103 1.68 7.63 2.15
C VAL A 103 1.10 8.69 3.08
N ALA A 104 0.64 8.31 4.29
CA ALA A 104 0.09 9.25 5.25
C ALA A 104 1.14 10.23 5.80
N GLU A 105 2.40 9.81 5.96
CA GLU A 105 3.47 10.64 6.54
C GLU A 105 4.29 11.41 5.49
N LYS A 106 4.43 10.90 4.27
CA LYS A 106 5.36 11.41 3.25
C LYS A 106 4.74 11.53 1.84
N GLY A 107 3.45 11.33 1.71
CA GLY A 107 2.78 11.30 0.41
C GLY A 107 2.89 12.60 -0.37
N ASP A 108 2.86 13.74 0.30
CA ASP A 108 3.03 15.06 -0.30
C ASP A 108 4.40 15.24 -0.98
N ILE A 109 5.46 14.82 -0.28
CA ILE A 109 6.84 14.87 -0.80
C ILE A 109 6.98 13.95 -2.02
N LEU A 110 6.49 12.71 -1.91
CA LEU A 110 6.59 11.72 -2.98
C LEU A 110 5.78 12.12 -4.22
N LEU A 111 4.59 12.68 -4.03
CA LEU A 111 3.76 13.21 -5.14
C LEU A 111 4.43 14.41 -5.82
N ALA A 112 5.08 15.30 -5.06
CA ALA A 112 5.79 16.44 -5.62
C ALA A 112 6.96 15.98 -6.50
N ILE A 113 7.76 15.01 -6.03
CA ILE A 113 8.87 14.43 -6.80
C ILE A 113 8.35 13.73 -8.06
N ALA A 114 7.32 12.88 -7.92
CA ALA A 114 6.73 12.18 -9.06
C ALA A 114 6.27 13.16 -10.15
N LYS A 115 5.64 14.27 -9.76
CA LYS A 115 5.22 15.34 -10.67
C LYS A 115 6.42 16.02 -11.34
N GLU A 116 7.46 16.38 -10.58
CA GLU A 116 8.68 17.01 -11.10
C GLU A 116 9.40 16.10 -12.11
N LYS A 117 9.50 14.80 -11.81
CA LYS A 117 10.20 13.81 -12.64
C LYS A 117 9.33 13.20 -13.74
N ASN A 118 8.07 13.66 -13.88
CA ASN A 118 7.11 13.15 -14.85
C ASN A 118 6.94 11.62 -14.81
N CYS A 119 6.94 11.06 -13.61
CA CYS A 119 6.65 9.65 -13.35
C CYS A 119 5.41 9.50 -12.45
N ASN A 120 4.97 8.27 -12.20
CA ASN A 120 3.75 8.02 -11.46
C ASN A 120 4.04 7.52 -10.04
N PHE A 121 3.25 7.98 -9.08
CA PHE A 121 3.19 7.44 -7.73
C PHE A 121 1.76 7.00 -7.44
N PHE A 122 1.52 5.68 -7.37
CA PHE A 122 0.21 5.07 -7.14
C PHE A 122 0.15 4.40 -5.78
N PHE A 123 -0.98 4.57 -5.07
CA PHE A 123 -1.14 4.06 -3.70
C PHE A 123 -2.59 3.63 -3.39
N GLU A 124 -3.31 3.08 -4.38
CA GLU A 124 -4.68 2.60 -4.22
C GLU A 124 -4.81 1.61 -3.05
N ALA A 125 -3.87 0.64 -2.95
CA ALA A 125 -3.87 -0.38 -1.92
C ALA A 125 -3.51 0.13 -0.51
N SER A 126 -3.09 1.38 -0.37
CA SER A 126 -2.81 1.99 0.94
C SER A 126 -4.07 2.29 1.75
N VAL A 127 -5.23 2.40 1.10
CA VAL A 127 -6.53 2.63 1.75
C VAL A 127 -7.38 1.38 1.76
N GLY A 128 -7.67 0.80 0.60
CA GLY A 128 -8.52 -0.36 0.49
C GLY A 128 -7.89 -1.45 -0.39
N GLY A 129 -7.45 -2.55 0.22
CA GLY A 129 -7.01 -3.72 -0.53
C GLY A 129 -8.19 -4.28 -1.33
N ALA A 130 -8.05 -4.39 -2.65
CA ALA A 130 -9.08 -4.81 -3.60
C ALA A 130 -10.37 -3.96 -3.64
N ILE A 131 -10.43 -2.86 -2.90
CA ILE A 131 -11.57 -1.93 -2.90
C ILE A 131 -11.12 -0.60 -3.49
N PRO A 132 -11.47 -0.28 -4.75
CA PRO A 132 -11.05 0.95 -5.40
C PRO A 132 -11.76 2.16 -4.77
N ILE A 133 -10.99 3.11 -4.26
CA ILE A 133 -11.49 4.38 -3.71
C ILE A 133 -10.73 5.59 -4.22
N ILE A 134 -9.41 5.52 -4.30
CA ILE A 134 -8.55 6.64 -4.72
C ILE A 134 -8.78 6.97 -6.18
N ARG A 135 -8.77 5.97 -7.06
CA ARG A 135 -9.02 6.17 -8.49
C ARG A 135 -10.42 6.73 -8.76
N PRO A 136 -11.53 6.22 -8.18
CA PRO A 136 -12.83 6.85 -8.30
C PRO A 136 -12.86 8.31 -7.84
N LEU A 137 -12.29 8.63 -6.69
CA LEU A 137 -12.21 10.01 -6.20
C LEU A 137 -11.48 10.93 -7.18
N HIS A 138 -10.35 10.48 -7.72
CA HIS A 138 -9.51 11.30 -8.58
C HIS A 138 -10.02 11.38 -10.03
N LYS A 139 -10.64 10.31 -10.57
CA LYS A 139 -11.07 10.23 -11.97
C LYS A 139 -12.55 10.50 -12.16
N CYS A 140 -13.40 9.84 -11.37
CA CYS A 140 -14.86 9.91 -11.58
C CYS A 140 -15.46 11.15 -10.95
N LEU A 141 -14.91 11.63 -9.83
CA LEU A 141 -15.42 12.78 -9.08
C LEU A 141 -14.59 14.06 -9.28
N ALA A 142 -13.69 14.07 -10.26
CA ALA A 142 -12.78 15.22 -10.49
C ALA A 142 -13.49 16.55 -10.76
N GLY A 143 -14.74 16.54 -11.21
CA GLY A 143 -15.55 17.74 -11.44
C GLY A 143 -16.49 18.10 -10.29
N ASN A 144 -16.45 17.35 -9.18
CA ASN A 144 -17.33 17.57 -8.04
C ASN A 144 -16.61 18.30 -6.91
N GLU A 145 -17.35 19.12 -6.19
CA GLU A 145 -16.92 19.67 -4.91
C GLU A 145 -17.31 18.68 -3.80
N ILE A 146 -16.29 18.08 -3.15
CA ILE A 146 -16.52 17.15 -2.05
C ILE A 146 -16.41 17.91 -0.74
N THR A 147 -17.49 17.94 0.02
CA THR A 147 -17.60 18.71 1.27
C THR A 147 -17.29 17.87 2.51
N ALA A 148 -17.46 16.55 2.44
CA ALA A 148 -17.20 15.66 3.57
C ALA A 148 -16.84 14.25 3.09
N VAL A 149 -16.08 13.54 3.90
CA VAL A 149 -15.80 12.10 3.76
C VAL A 149 -16.09 11.42 5.08
N ALA A 150 -16.91 10.35 5.03
CA ALA A 150 -17.20 9.53 6.18
C ALA A 150 -17.31 8.06 5.76
N GLY A 151 -16.89 7.14 6.62
CA GLY A 151 -16.98 5.71 6.34
C GLY A 151 -16.33 4.83 7.39
N ILE A 152 -16.55 3.52 7.23
CA ILE A 152 -15.89 2.47 8.01
C ILE A 152 -14.62 2.10 7.24
N LEU A 153 -13.44 2.45 7.76
CA LEU A 153 -12.17 2.28 7.09
C LEU A 153 -11.33 1.11 7.64
N ASN A 154 -11.81 0.45 8.70
CA ASN A 154 -11.12 -0.68 9.31
C ASN A 154 -12.05 -1.88 9.47
N GLY A 155 -11.69 -3.02 8.89
CA GLY A 155 -12.48 -4.24 8.93
C GLY A 155 -12.44 -4.94 10.29
N THR A 156 -11.29 -4.96 10.95
CA THR A 156 -11.05 -5.62 12.24
C THR A 156 -11.94 -5.03 13.32
N THR A 157 -11.90 -3.72 13.50
CA THR A 157 -12.74 -3.03 14.51
C THR A 157 -14.23 -3.13 14.17
N ASN A 158 -14.59 -3.06 12.89
CA ASN A 158 -15.97 -3.28 12.47
C ASN A 158 -16.46 -4.69 12.83
N PHE A 159 -15.62 -5.72 12.66
CA PHE A 159 -15.94 -7.10 13.10
C PHE A 159 -16.13 -7.17 14.61
N ILE A 160 -15.16 -6.65 15.38
CA ILE A 160 -15.20 -6.66 16.86
C ILE A 160 -16.49 -5.98 17.37
N LEU A 161 -16.74 -4.74 16.95
CA LEU A 161 -17.91 -3.98 17.35
C LEU A 161 -19.23 -4.66 16.94
N THR A 162 -19.25 -5.32 15.78
CA THR A 162 -20.42 -6.09 15.33
C THR A 162 -20.70 -7.26 16.25
N LYS A 163 -19.66 -8.01 16.67
CA LYS A 163 -19.81 -9.11 17.63
C LYS A 163 -20.27 -8.63 19.00
N MET A 164 -19.69 -7.55 19.49
CA MET A 164 -20.12 -6.94 20.76
C MET A 164 -21.59 -6.49 20.71
N TYR A 165 -22.00 -5.83 19.62
CA TYR A 165 -23.35 -5.31 19.50
C TYR A 165 -24.41 -6.40 19.28
N LYS A 166 -24.19 -7.30 18.31
CA LYS A 166 -25.18 -8.32 17.92
C LYS A 166 -25.19 -9.53 18.82
N GLU A 167 -24.03 -10.01 19.24
CA GLU A 167 -23.86 -11.26 19.98
C GLU A 167 -23.59 -11.03 21.48
N LYS A 168 -23.51 -9.75 21.90
CA LYS A 168 -23.29 -9.34 23.30
C LYS A 168 -21.95 -9.88 23.86
N MET A 169 -20.98 -10.12 23.00
CA MET A 169 -19.65 -10.54 23.42
C MET A 169 -18.93 -9.41 24.16
N SER A 170 -18.01 -9.77 25.08
CA SER A 170 -17.07 -8.79 25.62
C SER A 170 -16.07 -8.38 24.54
N PHE A 171 -15.39 -7.24 24.73
CA PHE A 171 -14.35 -6.79 23.82
C PHE A 171 -13.22 -7.84 23.68
N GLU A 172 -12.76 -8.37 24.80
CA GLU A 172 -11.68 -9.35 24.86
C GLU A 172 -12.05 -10.63 24.09
N SER A 173 -13.28 -11.13 24.27
CA SER A 173 -13.76 -12.33 23.55
C SER A 173 -13.90 -12.07 22.04
N ALA A 174 -14.38 -10.89 21.66
CA ALA A 174 -14.54 -10.52 20.25
C ALA A 174 -13.18 -10.31 19.56
N LEU A 175 -12.19 -9.72 20.27
CA LEU A 175 -10.82 -9.57 19.80
C LEU A 175 -10.15 -10.92 19.62
N GLN A 176 -10.24 -11.81 20.62
CA GLN A 176 -9.68 -13.15 20.52
C GLN A 176 -10.25 -13.91 19.31
N LEU A 177 -11.57 -13.84 19.12
CA LEU A 177 -12.22 -14.46 17.96
C LEU A 177 -11.72 -13.85 16.64
N ALA A 178 -11.50 -12.53 16.59
CA ALA A 178 -10.93 -11.86 15.42
C ALA A 178 -9.53 -12.35 15.11
N GLN A 179 -8.70 -12.60 16.12
CA GLN A 179 -7.34 -13.16 15.97
C GLN A 179 -7.39 -14.62 15.51
N GLU A 180 -8.23 -15.45 16.08
CA GLU A 180 -8.42 -16.86 15.70
C GLU A 180 -8.86 -17.01 14.24
N LEU A 181 -9.72 -16.09 13.75
CA LEU A 181 -10.19 -16.06 12.37
C LEU A 181 -9.24 -15.34 11.40
N GLY A 182 -8.14 -14.77 11.90
CA GLY A 182 -7.15 -14.07 11.09
C GLY A 182 -7.57 -12.67 10.64
N TYR A 183 -8.59 -12.07 11.25
CA TYR A 183 -8.99 -10.67 11.02
C TYR A 183 -8.14 -9.68 11.80
N ALA A 184 -7.60 -10.09 12.95
CA ALA A 184 -6.67 -9.31 13.75
C ALA A 184 -5.31 -9.99 13.83
N GLU A 185 -4.25 -9.22 13.77
CA GLU A 185 -2.89 -9.71 14.03
C GLU A 185 -2.68 -9.94 15.53
N LYS A 186 -1.55 -10.58 15.88
CA LYS A 186 -1.17 -10.83 17.28
C LYS A 186 -1.03 -9.51 18.07
N ASP A 187 -0.50 -8.46 17.43
CA ASP A 187 -0.52 -7.10 17.95
C ASP A 187 -1.60 -6.28 17.20
N PRO A 188 -2.79 -6.10 17.80
CA PRO A 188 -3.91 -5.43 17.16
C PRO A 188 -3.92 -3.91 17.40
N THR A 189 -2.89 -3.35 18.03
CA THR A 189 -2.83 -1.95 18.49
C THR A 189 -3.19 -0.96 17.39
N ALA A 190 -2.66 -1.14 16.19
CA ALA A 190 -2.93 -0.23 15.07
C ALA A 190 -4.42 -0.16 14.69
N ASP A 191 -5.14 -1.28 14.83
CA ASP A 191 -6.57 -1.35 14.57
C ASP A 191 -7.37 -0.82 15.76
N VAL A 192 -7.12 -1.38 16.94
CA VAL A 192 -7.91 -1.13 18.16
C VAL A 192 -7.79 0.33 18.64
N GLU A 193 -6.62 0.95 18.52
CA GLU A 193 -6.41 2.34 18.88
C GLU A 193 -6.77 3.33 17.75
N GLY A 194 -7.21 2.82 16.58
CA GLY A 194 -7.71 3.62 15.47
C GLY A 194 -6.62 4.20 14.55
N HIS A 195 -5.36 3.81 14.72
CA HIS A 195 -4.25 4.33 13.90
C HIS A 195 -4.38 3.95 12.42
N ASP A 196 -4.85 2.74 12.10
CA ASP A 196 -5.11 2.32 10.72
C ASP A 196 -6.19 3.20 10.05
N ALA A 197 -7.32 3.39 10.73
CA ALA A 197 -8.40 4.24 10.23
C ALA A 197 -7.96 5.70 10.10
N CYS A 198 -7.17 6.21 11.05
CA CYS A 198 -6.60 7.55 11.01
C CYS A 198 -5.70 7.75 9.78
N ARG A 199 -4.77 6.85 9.51
CA ARG A 199 -3.90 6.93 8.32
C ARG A 199 -4.72 6.94 7.03
N LYS A 200 -5.72 6.08 6.92
CA LYS A 200 -6.59 5.99 5.74
C LYS A 200 -7.42 7.25 5.50
N ILE A 201 -8.03 7.81 6.54
CA ILE A 201 -8.80 9.06 6.39
C ILE A 201 -7.87 10.24 6.07
N CYS A 202 -6.65 10.28 6.60
CA CYS A 202 -5.65 11.29 6.24
C CYS A 202 -5.31 11.25 4.75
N ILE A 203 -5.08 10.04 4.19
CA ILE A 203 -4.79 9.86 2.76
C ILE A 203 -5.96 10.34 1.90
N ILE A 204 -7.18 9.89 2.22
CA ILE A 204 -8.38 10.28 1.46
C ILE A 204 -8.60 11.79 1.56
N SER A 205 -8.53 12.37 2.76
CA SER A 205 -8.73 13.80 2.98
C SER A 205 -7.68 14.64 2.25
N SER A 206 -6.43 14.19 2.24
CA SER A 206 -5.36 14.88 1.50
C SER A 206 -5.66 14.97 0.00
N LEU A 207 -6.19 13.88 -0.58
CA LEU A 207 -6.55 13.83 -2.00
C LEU A 207 -7.78 14.70 -2.31
N VAL A 208 -8.80 14.60 -1.47
CA VAL A 208 -10.11 15.26 -1.70
C VAL A 208 -10.02 16.76 -1.51
N PHE A 209 -9.32 17.21 -0.47
CA PHE A 209 -9.23 18.64 -0.12
C PHE A 209 -7.96 19.31 -0.67
N GLY A 210 -7.10 18.57 -1.38
CA GLY A 210 -5.89 19.09 -2.02
C GLY A 210 -4.84 19.64 -1.05
N LYS A 211 -4.88 19.22 0.21
CA LYS A 211 -3.99 19.68 1.28
C LYS A 211 -3.57 18.50 2.13
N HIS A 212 -2.26 18.30 2.31
CA HIS A 212 -1.79 17.15 3.09
C HIS A 212 -2.26 17.19 4.54
N VAL A 213 -2.86 16.11 5.00
CA VAL A 213 -3.36 15.91 6.37
C VAL A 213 -2.49 14.87 7.04
N TYR A 214 -1.74 15.29 8.06
CA TYR A 214 -0.86 14.39 8.81
C TYR A 214 -1.61 13.67 9.93
N PRO A 215 -1.36 12.37 10.19
CA PRO A 215 -2.00 11.61 11.26
C PRO A 215 -1.92 12.30 12.63
N LYS A 216 -0.78 12.90 12.95
CA LYS A 216 -0.57 13.63 14.22
C LYS A 216 -1.48 14.84 14.42
N SER A 217 -2.13 15.33 13.35
CA SER A 217 -3.04 16.47 13.40
C SER A 217 -4.51 16.06 13.48
N VAL A 218 -4.81 14.76 13.49
CA VAL A 218 -6.16 14.23 13.50
C VAL A 218 -6.46 13.62 14.87
N PHE A 219 -7.59 14.03 15.46
CA PHE A 219 -8.07 13.40 16.69
C PHE A 219 -8.41 11.94 16.40
N THR A 220 -7.78 11.05 17.14
CA THR A 220 -7.95 9.61 16.98
C THR A 220 -8.35 9.00 18.32
N LYS A 221 -9.38 8.15 18.30
CA LYS A 221 -9.84 7.40 19.45
C LYS A 221 -10.12 5.96 19.05
N GLY A 222 -9.57 5.03 19.80
CA GLY A 222 -9.85 3.60 19.66
C GLY A 222 -11.22 3.17 20.16
N ILE A 223 -11.46 1.87 20.06
CA ILE A 223 -12.70 1.20 20.50
C ILE A 223 -12.53 0.56 21.87
#